data_cd1f3e8a48c2859aa5ac2a3c275300f6
#
_entry.id   cd1f3e8a48c2859aa5ac2a3c275300f6
#
_cell.length_a   1.000
_cell.length_b   1.000
_cell.length_c   1.000
_cell.angle_alpha   90.00
_cell.angle_beta   90.00
_cell.angle_gamma   90.00
#
_symmetry.space_group_name_H-M   'P 1'
#
loop_
_entity.id
_entity.type
_entity.pdbx_description
1 polymer ?
#
loop_
_entity_poly.entity_id
_entity_poly.type
_entity_poly.pdbx_seq_one_letter_code
_entity_poly.pdbx_strand_id
1 'polypeptide(L)'
;MWRGGRTEQLEYTKKVLLVGDGAVGKTSLVRRYVHDLFADRYIATIGTKTTRKEFKLEYEAEDVCVTLDLGIWDILGQKGIEKAHQLYFEGAHAYIVVCDLTRADTLAAVPEWAARVHELCGKVPGVLAANKVDLVEDREARKGEVTALADGLGVKWFWNSAKSGENVEMLFYELGTKICEPIVTQFAQAKAEAAGRAGRPKKKFAGLRR
;
A
#
# COMPACT_ATOMS: atom_id res chain seq x y z
N MET A 1 -23.74 -16.52 23.24
CA MET A 1 -24.20 -15.26 23.83
C MET A 1 -23.40 -14.13 23.20
N TRP A 2 -23.95 -13.51 22.19
CA TRP A 2 -23.31 -12.40 21.44
C TRP A 2 -23.30 -11.16 22.34
N ARG A 3 -22.14 -10.73 22.82
CA ARG A 3 -22.00 -9.43 23.48
C ARG A 3 -21.88 -8.41 22.37
N GLY A 4 -22.96 -7.69 22.10
CA GLY A 4 -22.97 -6.55 21.16
C GLY A 4 -22.07 -5.41 21.65
N GLY A 5 -20.77 -5.58 21.51
CA GLY A 5 -19.81 -4.50 21.56
C GLY A 5 -19.95 -3.67 20.30
N ARG A 6 -19.88 -2.36 20.40
CA ARG A 6 -19.92 -1.45 19.25
C ARG A 6 -18.55 -1.52 18.59
N THR A 7 -18.46 -2.08 17.36
CA THR A 7 -17.21 -2.10 16.58
C THR A 7 -16.66 -0.69 16.48
N GLU A 8 -15.43 -0.48 16.94
CA GLU A 8 -14.80 0.84 16.90
C GLU A 8 -14.39 1.20 15.47
N GLN A 9 -14.64 2.44 15.07
CA GLN A 9 -14.34 2.95 13.74
C GLN A 9 -13.09 3.81 13.80
N LEU A 10 -12.06 3.40 13.04
CA LEU A 10 -10.80 4.14 12.91
C LEU A 10 -10.67 4.65 11.48
N GLU A 11 -10.50 5.96 11.31
CA GLU A 11 -10.41 6.59 10.00
C GLU A 11 -9.07 7.30 9.83
N TYR A 12 -8.41 7.03 8.69
CA TYR A 12 -7.11 7.62 8.38
C TYR A 12 -7.00 7.99 6.90
N THR A 13 -6.34 9.09 6.61
CA THR A 13 -5.89 9.41 5.25
C THR A 13 -4.47 8.89 5.07
N LYS A 14 -4.23 8.12 4.01
CA LYS A 14 -2.92 7.52 3.69
C LYS A 14 -2.52 7.83 2.26
N LYS A 15 -1.28 8.25 2.08
CA LYS A 15 -0.69 8.52 0.77
C LYS A 15 0.02 7.27 0.25
N VAL A 16 -0.35 6.83 -0.95
CA VAL A 16 0.23 5.69 -1.65
C VAL A 16 0.88 6.15 -2.95
N LEU A 17 2.13 5.78 -3.18
CA LEU A 17 2.84 6.08 -4.42
C LEU A 17 2.75 4.90 -5.40
N LEU A 18 2.53 5.18 -6.68
CA LEU A 18 2.83 4.25 -7.76
C LEU A 18 4.12 4.71 -8.44
N VAL A 19 5.15 3.88 -8.36
CA VAL A 19 6.49 4.14 -8.92
C VAL A 19 6.87 3.06 -9.94
N GLY A 20 7.83 3.34 -10.78
CA GLY A 20 8.28 2.46 -11.87
C GLY A 20 8.49 3.26 -13.15
N ASP A 21 9.10 2.64 -14.15
CA ASP A 21 9.47 3.29 -15.41
C ASP A 21 8.26 3.81 -16.22
N GLY A 22 8.55 4.56 -17.27
CA GLY A 22 7.53 5.05 -18.20
C GLY A 22 6.79 3.89 -18.91
N ALA A 23 5.49 4.04 -19.10
CA ALA A 23 4.62 3.10 -19.83
C ALA A 23 4.50 1.68 -19.23
N VAL A 24 4.90 1.43 -17.97
CA VAL A 24 4.70 0.13 -17.29
C VAL A 24 3.24 -0.11 -16.90
N GLY A 25 2.38 0.92 -16.96
CA GLY A 25 0.94 0.80 -16.70
C GLY A 25 0.46 1.31 -15.36
N LYS A 26 1.22 2.13 -14.63
CA LYS A 26 0.82 2.75 -13.35
C LYS A 26 -0.55 3.42 -13.42
N THR A 27 -0.70 4.37 -14.34
CA THR A 27 -1.98 5.07 -14.58
C THR A 27 -3.13 4.13 -14.92
N SER A 28 -2.84 3.07 -15.68
CA SER A 28 -3.86 2.08 -16.08
C SER A 28 -4.30 1.24 -14.89
N LEU A 29 -3.38 0.85 -13.99
CA LEU A 29 -3.71 0.15 -12.75
C LEU A 29 -4.59 1.01 -11.83
N VAL A 30 -4.26 2.31 -11.66
CA VAL A 30 -5.09 3.24 -10.88
C VAL A 30 -6.48 3.39 -11.48
N ARG A 31 -6.58 3.58 -12.80
CA ARG A 31 -7.88 3.69 -13.48
C ARG A 31 -8.71 2.42 -13.34
N ARG A 32 -8.10 1.24 -13.47
CA ARG A 32 -8.77 -0.05 -13.27
C ARG A 32 -9.26 -0.18 -11.84
N TYR A 33 -8.43 0.09 -10.85
CA TYR A 33 -8.79 -0.02 -9.43
C TYR A 33 -9.88 0.95 -9.00
N VAL A 34 -9.82 2.21 -9.45
CA VAL A 34 -10.74 3.25 -8.96
C VAL A 34 -12.05 3.29 -9.76
N HIS A 35 -11.99 3.08 -11.07
CA HIS A 35 -13.11 3.30 -11.99
C HIS A 35 -13.54 2.06 -12.76
N ASP A 36 -12.86 0.93 -12.58
CA ASP A 36 -13.01 -0.29 -13.41
C ASP A 36 -12.91 -0.03 -14.92
N LEU A 37 -12.02 0.88 -15.31
CA LEU A 37 -11.83 1.32 -16.69
C LEU A 37 -10.42 1.00 -17.19
N PHE A 38 -10.33 0.60 -18.46
CA PHE A 38 -9.10 0.49 -19.21
C PHE A 38 -9.22 1.25 -20.54
N ALA A 39 -8.15 1.94 -20.94
CA ALA A 39 -8.08 2.63 -22.22
C ALA A 39 -6.90 2.09 -23.02
N ASP A 40 -7.14 1.55 -24.21
CA ASP A 40 -6.11 0.98 -25.08
C ASP A 40 -5.11 2.06 -25.58
N ARG A 41 -5.52 3.32 -25.57
CA ARG A 41 -4.66 4.41 -26.01
C ARG A 41 -3.72 4.86 -24.88
N TYR A 42 -2.42 4.72 -25.10
CA TYR A 42 -1.40 5.27 -24.23
C TYR A 42 -1.39 6.80 -24.29
N ILE A 43 -1.55 7.45 -23.14
CA ILE A 43 -1.35 8.88 -22.95
C ILE A 43 -0.27 9.03 -21.89
N ALA A 44 0.85 9.69 -22.24
CA ALA A 44 1.91 9.92 -21.26
C ALA A 44 1.39 10.79 -20.11
N THR A 45 1.70 10.37 -18.87
CA THR A 45 1.39 11.17 -17.68
C THR A 45 2.32 12.39 -17.66
N ILE A 46 1.76 13.58 -17.53
CA ILE A 46 2.53 14.82 -17.37
C ILE A 46 2.43 15.20 -15.89
N GLY A 47 3.58 15.21 -15.19
CA GLY A 47 3.64 15.50 -13.77
C GLY A 47 3.15 14.34 -12.91
N THR A 48 2.29 14.63 -11.95
CA THR A 48 1.70 13.65 -11.02
C THR A 48 0.18 13.75 -11.04
N LYS A 49 -0.48 12.61 -11.07
CA LYS A 49 -1.94 12.54 -10.95
C LYS A 49 -2.33 11.94 -9.62
N THR A 50 -3.17 12.63 -8.85
CA THR A 50 -3.70 12.13 -7.58
C THR A 50 -5.15 11.67 -7.76
N THR A 51 -5.48 10.50 -7.22
CA THR A 51 -6.83 9.94 -7.20
C THR A 51 -7.12 9.43 -5.79
N ARG A 52 -8.38 9.46 -5.34
CA ARG A 52 -8.79 8.96 -4.03
C ARG A 52 -9.66 7.73 -4.16
N LYS A 53 -9.47 6.80 -3.22
CA LYS A 53 -10.29 5.59 -3.08
C LYS A 53 -10.40 5.22 -1.62
N GLU A 54 -11.62 4.98 -1.16
CA GLU A 54 -11.86 4.42 0.17
C GLU A 54 -11.52 2.93 0.18
N PHE A 55 -10.83 2.49 1.23
CA PHE A 55 -10.51 1.10 1.53
C PHE A 55 -10.94 0.79 2.95
N LYS A 56 -11.68 -0.30 3.15
CA LYS A 56 -12.16 -0.75 4.47
C LYS A 56 -11.68 -2.14 4.79
N LEU A 57 -11.28 -2.34 6.05
CA LEU A 57 -10.92 -3.64 6.57
C LEU A 57 -11.45 -3.82 7.99
N GLU A 58 -12.15 -4.93 8.21
CA GLU A 58 -12.71 -5.30 9.51
C GLU A 58 -11.82 -6.33 10.20
N TYR A 59 -11.54 -6.09 11.47
CA TYR A 59 -10.76 -6.96 12.35
C TYR A 59 -11.66 -7.43 13.48
N GLU A 60 -12.28 -8.60 13.29
CA GLU A 60 -13.25 -9.16 14.23
C GLU A 60 -12.66 -9.44 15.61
N ALA A 61 -11.40 -9.90 15.67
CA ALA A 61 -10.71 -10.24 16.92
C ALA A 61 -10.48 -9.02 17.83
N GLU A 62 -10.24 -7.87 17.25
CA GLU A 62 -9.99 -6.59 17.94
C GLU A 62 -11.25 -5.75 18.11
N ASP A 63 -12.35 -6.15 17.43
CA ASP A 63 -13.63 -5.44 17.37
C ASP A 63 -13.46 -4.02 16.82
N VAL A 64 -12.70 -3.90 15.70
CA VAL A 64 -12.36 -2.64 15.04
C VAL A 64 -12.55 -2.72 13.52
N CYS A 65 -13.05 -1.64 12.94
CA CYS A 65 -13.08 -1.40 11.50
C CYS A 65 -12.14 -0.24 11.16
N VAL A 66 -11.19 -0.46 10.27
CA VAL A 66 -10.28 0.57 9.77
C VAL A 66 -10.72 1.02 8.39
N THR A 67 -11.00 2.30 8.25
CA THR A 67 -11.29 2.96 6.98
C THR A 67 -10.09 3.82 6.57
N LEU A 68 -9.52 3.55 5.40
CA LEU A 68 -8.45 4.35 4.81
C LEU A 68 -9.01 5.17 3.64
N ASP A 69 -8.85 6.49 3.68
CA ASP A 69 -8.94 7.34 2.49
C ASP A 69 -7.59 7.32 1.80
N LEU A 70 -7.44 6.47 0.78
CA LEU A 70 -6.21 6.30 0.03
C LEU A 70 -6.04 7.42 -1.00
N GLY A 71 -5.11 8.33 -0.76
CA GLY A 71 -4.60 9.27 -1.77
C GLY A 71 -3.57 8.57 -2.64
N ILE A 72 -3.96 8.13 -3.83
CA ILE A 72 -3.12 7.39 -4.77
C ILE A 72 -2.42 8.37 -5.72
N TRP A 73 -1.08 8.39 -5.68
CA TRP A 73 -0.23 9.28 -6.44
C TRP A 73 0.45 8.51 -7.58
N ASP A 74 -0.04 8.72 -8.81
CA ASP A 74 0.54 8.17 -10.04
C ASP A 74 1.73 9.05 -10.45
N ILE A 75 2.93 8.58 -10.17
CA ILE A 75 4.17 9.33 -10.38
C ILE A 75 4.67 9.13 -11.81
N LEU A 76 5.11 10.22 -12.44
CA LEU A 76 5.76 10.18 -13.76
C LEU A 76 6.99 9.26 -13.73
N GLY A 77 7.00 8.26 -14.60
CA GLY A 77 8.07 7.24 -14.68
C GLY A 77 9.28 7.69 -15.52
N GLN A 78 9.63 8.98 -15.51
CA GLN A 78 10.82 9.48 -16.18
C GLN A 78 11.98 9.64 -15.22
N LYS A 79 13.15 9.11 -15.61
CA LYS A 79 14.41 9.33 -14.91
C LYS A 79 14.88 10.77 -15.19
N GLY A 80 15.54 11.42 -14.24
CA GLY A 80 16.14 12.75 -14.41
C GLY A 80 15.32 13.95 -13.90
N ILE A 81 14.15 13.72 -13.26
CA ILE A 81 13.36 14.81 -12.65
C ILE A 81 13.47 14.72 -11.11
N GLU A 82 14.70 14.63 -10.61
CA GLU A 82 14.98 14.31 -9.20
C GLU A 82 14.38 15.29 -8.19
N LYS A 83 14.47 16.60 -8.47
CA LYS A 83 13.92 17.62 -7.57
C LYS A 83 12.38 17.60 -7.50
N ALA A 84 11.70 17.30 -8.60
CA ALA A 84 10.25 17.19 -8.61
C ALA A 84 9.77 15.91 -7.89
N HIS A 85 10.51 14.81 -8.04
CA HIS A 85 10.21 13.55 -7.34
C HIS A 85 10.24 13.73 -5.83
N GLN A 86 11.19 14.49 -5.27
CA GLN A 86 11.29 14.68 -3.82
C GLN A 86 10.00 15.24 -3.23
N LEU A 87 9.40 16.27 -3.84
CA LEU A 87 8.13 16.84 -3.38
C LEU A 87 6.95 15.86 -3.48
N TYR A 88 6.96 15.00 -4.52
CA TYR A 88 5.87 14.04 -4.72
C TYR A 88 5.99 12.81 -3.83
N PHE A 89 7.18 12.46 -3.37
CA PHE A 89 7.41 11.30 -2.50
C PHE A 89 7.15 11.63 -1.02
N GLU A 90 7.48 12.83 -0.59
CA GLU A 90 7.37 13.24 0.82
C GLU A 90 6.02 12.91 1.44
N GLY A 91 6.06 12.34 2.66
CA GLY A 91 4.87 11.96 3.41
C GLY A 91 4.13 10.74 2.87
N ALA A 92 4.74 9.91 2.00
CA ALA A 92 4.14 8.67 1.58
C ALA A 92 4.12 7.64 2.72
N HIS A 93 3.03 6.88 2.79
CA HIS A 93 2.80 5.85 3.80
C HIS A 93 3.01 4.43 3.26
N ALA A 94 2.98 4.28 1.93
CA ALA A 94 3.15 3.01 1.25
C ALA A 94 3.43 3.24 -0.24
N TYR A 95 3.90 2.20 -0.94
CA TYR A 95 4.14 2.27 -2.38
C TYR A 95 3.78 0.99 -3.12
N ILE A 96 3.48 1.13 -4.41
CA ILE A 96 3.42 0.05 -5.37
C ILE A 96 4.52 0.30 -6.40
N VAL A 97 5.49 -0.61 -6.51
CA VAL A 97 6.44 -0.57 -7.61
C VAL A 97 5.91 -1.41 -8.76
N VAL A 98 5.89 -0.85 -9.96
CA VAL A 98 5.28 -1.47 -11.14
C VAL A 98 6.35 -1.71 -12.21
N CYS A 99 6.43 -2.95 -12.69
CA CYS A 99 7.23 -3.31 -13.87
C CYS A 99 6.35 -3.88 -14.99
N ASP A 100 6.87 -3.87 -16.20
CA ASP A 100 6.24 -4.41 -17.40
C ASP A 100 6.91 -5.73 -17.77
N LEU A 101 6.19 -6.84 -17.67
CA LEU A 101 6.71 -8.18 -17.93
C LEU A 101 7.24 -8.38 -19.35
N THR A 102 6.83 -7.55 -20.30
CA THR A 102 7.32 -7.59 -21.68
C THR A 102 8.68 -6.89 -21.86
N ARG A 103 9.17 -6.17 -20.82
CA ARG A 103 10.39 -5.35 -20.87
C ARG A 103 11.30 -5.64 -19.68
N ALA A 104 12.41 -6.35 -19.94
CA ALA A 104 13.37 -6.74 -18.91
C ALA A 104 14.06 -5.53 -18.22
N ASP A 105 14.26 -4.42 -18.92
CA ASP A 105 14.81 -3.18 -18.37
C ASP A 105 13.98 -2.63 -17.21
N THR A 106 12.66 -2.76 -17.27
CA THR A 106 11.74 -2.30 -16.22
C THR A 106 11.75 -3.20 -14.99
N LEU A 107 12.03 -4.50 -15.15
CA LEU A 107 12.25 -5.43 -14.03
C LEU A 107 13.56 -5.07 -13.33
N ALA A 108 14.62 -4.86 -14.09
CA ALA A 108 15.93 -4.47 -13.55
C ALA A 108 15.90 -3.13 -12.80
N ALA A 109 14.97 -2.22 -13.15
CA ALA A 109 14.80 -0.93 -12.49
C ALA A 109 14.01 -0.99 -11.16
N VAL A 110 13.34 -2.11 -10.83
CA VAL A 110 12.51 -2.25 -9.62
C VAL A 110 13.27 -1.92 -8.33
N PRO A 111 14.50 -2.42 -8.09
CA PRO A 111 15.24 -2.09 -6.86
C PRO A 111 15.60 -0.60 -6.75
N GLU A 112 15.93 0.06 -7.86
CA GLU A 112 16.24 1.50 -7.89
C GLU A 112 15.02 2.34 -7.46
N TRP A 113 13.82 2.03 -7.99
CA TRP A 113 12.59 2.71 -7.61
C TRP A 113 12.24 2.51 -6.13
N ALA A 114 12.36 1.29 -5.62
CA ALA A 114 12.08 1.00 -4.21
C ALA A 114 13.09 1.68 -3.28
N ALA A 115 14.40 1.66 -3.62
CA ALA A 115 15.44 2.36 -2.87
C ALA A 115 15.17 3.85 -2.79
N ARG A 116 14.75 4.47 -3.88
CA ARG A 116 14.40 5.90 -3.91
C ARG A 116 13.20 6.24 -3.02
N VAL A 117 12.17 5.36 -2.99
CA VAL A 117 11.06 5.55 -2.03
C VAL A 117 11.58 5.50 -0.60
N HIS A 118 12.40 4.51 -0.26
CA HIS A 118 12.93 4.35 1.10
C HIS A 118 13.88 5.48 1.50
N GLU A 119 14.65 6.02 0.57
CA GLU A 119 15.52 7.19 0.80
C GLU A 119 14.71 8.43 1.19
N LEU A 120 13.59 8.69 0.50
CA LEU A 120 12.81 9.92 0.67
C LEU A 120 11.69 9.82 1.72
N CYS A 121 11.17 8.61 1.95
CA CYS A 121 10.01 8.38 2.83
C CYS A 121 10.34 7.55 4.08
N GLY A 122 11.57 7.05 4.21
CA GLY A 122 11.91 6.04 5.19
C GLY A 122 11.37 4.65 4.81
N LYS A 123 11.45 3.72 5.74
CA LYS A 123 11.03 2.34 5.52
C LYS A 123 9.50 2.22 5.60
N VAL A 124 8.83 2.36 4.46
CA VAL A 124 7.38 2.21 4.31
C VAL A 124 7.01 0.88 3.62
N PRO A 125 5.84 0.28 3.89
CA PRO A 125 5.41 -0.95 3.23
C PRO A 125 5.23 -0.78 1.73
N GLY A 126 5.56 -1.84 0.98
CA GLY A 126 5.42 -1.87 -0.46
C GLY A 126 4.85 -3.18 -0.99
N VAL A 127 4.45 -3.17 -2.26
CA VAL A 127 4.03 -4.33 -3.06
C VAL A 127 4.57 -4.18 -4.48
N LEU A 128 4.97 -5.30 -5.11
CA LEU A 128 5.43 -5.32 -6.49
C LEU A 128 4.31 -5.79 -7.43
N ALA A 129 3.99 -4.97 -8.42
CA ALA A 129 3.08 -5.31 -9.52
C ALA A 129 3.87 -5.71 -10.78
N ALA A 130 3.90 -7.00 -11.10
CA ALA A 130 4.41 -7.52 -12.36
C ALA A 130 3.29 -7.43 -13.41
N ASN A 131 3.21 -6.28 -14.09
CA ASN A 131 2.08 -5.88 -14.91
C ASN A 131 2.20 -6.32 -16.37
N LYS A 132 1.09 -6.26 -17.09
CA LYS A 132 0.90 -6.67 -18.48
C LYS A 132 1.05 -8.17 -18.70
N VAL A 133 0.65 -8.97 -17.72
CA VAL A 133 0.68 -10.43 -17.80
C VAL A 133 -0.15 -10.97 -18.99
N ASP A 134 -1.16 -10.21 -19.42
CA ASP A 134 -2.00 -10.50 -20.60
C ASP A 134 -1.24 -10.47 -21.93
N LEU A 135 -0.02 -9.93 -21.96
CA LEU A 135 0.84 -9.87 -23.14
C LEU A 135 1.98 -10.91 -23.12
N VAL A 136 2.05 -11.76 -22.09
CA VAL A 136 3.13 -12.75 -21.91
C VAL A 136 2.56 -14.16 -22.07
N GLU A 137 3.04 -14.91 -23.04
CA GLU A 137 2.58 -16.28 -23.30
C GLU A 137 3.01 -17.25 -22.18
N ASP A 138 4.25 -17.16 -21.72
CA ASP A 138 4.78 -17.95 -20.62
C ASP A 138 5.24 -17.06 -19.46
N ARG A 139 4.30 -16.73 -18.57
CA ARG A 139 4.59 -15.95 -17.36
C ARG A 139 5.42 -16.72 -16.33
N GLU A 140 5.32 -18.05 -16.32
CA GLU A 140 6.05 -18.87 -15.35
C GLU A 140 7.57 -18.83 -15.61
N ALA A 141 8.00 -18.62 -16.87
CA ALA A 141 9.42 -18.39 -17.19
C ALA A 141 10.01 -17.15 -16.48
N ARG A 142 9.17 -16.14 -16.15
CA ARG A 142 9.58 -14.93 -15.43
C ARG A 142 9.44 -15.03 -13.92
N LYS A 143 8.81 -16.08 -13.40
CA LYS A 143 8.49 -16.22 -11.97
C LYS A 143 9.70 -16.13 -11.06
N GLY A 144 10.76 -16.84 -11.40
CA GLY A 144 12.00 -16.83 -10.61
C GLY A 144 12.62 -15.44 -10.49
N GLU A 145 12.64 -14.68 -11.59
CA GLU A 145 13.15 -13.32 -11.64
C GLU A 145 12.32 -12.36 -10.77
N VAL A 146 10.99 -12.38 -10.94
CA VAL A 146 10.08 -11.52 -10.16
C VAL A 146 10.11 -11.88 -8.68
N THR A 147 10.16 -13.16 -8.34
CA THR A 147 10.26 -13.63 -6.96
C THR A 147 11.55 -13.14 -6.31
N ALA A 148 12.70 -13.30 -6.99
CA ALA A 148 13.98 -12.83 -6.46
C ALA A 148 14.01 -11.30 -6.22
N LEU A 149 13.38 -10.51 -7.10
CA LEU A 149 13.23 -9.06 -6.91
C LEU A 149 12.37 -8.74 -5.68
N ALA A 150 11.24 -9.41 -5.54
CA ALA A 150 10.33 -9.19 -4.42
C ALA A 150 10.94 -9.61 -3.08
N ASP A 151 11.63 -10.76 -3.03
CA ASP A 151 12.35 -11.25 -1.85
C ASP A 151 13.47 -10.29 -1.44
N GLY A 152 14.23 -9.77 -2.41
CA GLY A 152 15.27 -8.78 -2.16
C GLY A 152 14.76 -7.47 -1.57
N LEU A 153 13.50 -7.12 -1.84
CA LEU A 153 12.82 -5.95 -1.28
C LEU A 153 12.02 -6.26 -0.01
N GLY A 154 11.81 -7.53 0.32
CA GLY A 154 10.95 -7.98 1.43
C GLY A 154 9.46 -7.63 1.20
N VAL A 155 8.99 -7.67 -0.05
CA VAL A 155 7.61 -7.35 -0.42
C VAL A 155 6.90 -8.53 -1.08
N LYS A 156 5.57 -8.57 -1.01
CA LYS A 156 4.78 -9.49 -1.85
C LYS A 156 4.69 -8.96 -3.28
N TRP A 157 4.44 -9.86 -4.22
CA TRP A 157 4.25 -9.52 -5.61
C TRP A 157 3.03 -10.23 -6.22
N PHE A 158 2.50 -9.66 -7.30
CA PHE A 158 1.37 -10.20 -8.03
C PHE A 158 1.60 -10.12 -9.54
N TRP A 159 1.15 -11.16 -10.27
CA TRP A 159 0.87 -11.02 -11.68
C TRP A 159 -0.30 -10.06 -11.86
N ASN A 160 -0.12 -8.99 -12.62
CA ASN A 160 -1.17 -8.01 -12.84
C ASN A 160 -1.44 -7.77 -14.31
N SER A 161 -2.70 -7.50 -14.62
CA SER A 161 -3.10 -6.91 -15.89
C SER A 161 -4.10 -5.79 -15.64
N ALA A 162 -3.69 -4.56 -15.90
CA ALA A 162 -4.61 -3.43 -15.89
C ALA A 162 -5.69 -3.59 -16.99
N LYS A 163 -5.40 -4.32 -18.07
CA LYS A 163 -6.32 -4.57 -19.19
C LYS A 163 -7.42 -5.54 -18.80
N SER A 164 -7.08 -6.73 -18.34
CA SER A 164 -8.05 -7.75 -17.93
C SER A 164 -8.63 -7.51 -16.53
N GLY A 165 -7.95 -6.74 -15.66
CA GLY A 165 -8.28 -6.59 -14.25
C GLY A 165 -7.61 -7.63 -13.35
N GLU A 166 -6.81 -8.56 -13.90
CA GLU A 166 -6.20 -9.65 -13.14
C GLU A 166 -5.39 -9.12 -11.96
N ASN A 167 -5.76 -9.58 -10.75
CA ASN A 167 -5.15 -9.26 -9.46
C ASN A 167 -5.01 -7.75 -9.11
N VAL A 168 -5.72 -6.85 -9.80
CA VAL A 168 -5.64 -5.42 -9.49
C VAL A 168 -6.20 -5.13 -8.11
N GLU A 169 -7.38 -5.66 -7.77
CA GLU A 169 -7.98 -5.53 -6.43
C GLU A 169 -7.09 -6.17 -5.36
N MET A 170 -6.53 -7.37 -5.62
CA MET A 170 -5.65 -8.07 -4.68
C MET A 170 -4.36 -7.30 -4.38
N LEU A 171 -3.81 -6.60 -5.37
CA LEU A 171 -2.62 -5.75 -5.22
C LEU A 171 -2.87 -4.62 -4.21
N PHE A 172 -3.98 -3.90 -4.36
CA PHE A 172 -4.35 -2.80 -3.46
C PHE A 172 -4.84 -3.31 -2.11
N TYR A 173 -5.52 -4.47 -2.08
CA TYR A 173 -5.94 -5.13 -0.84
C TYR A 173 -4.74 -5.50 0.04
N GLU A 174 -3.72 -6.14 -0.53
CA GLU A 174 -2.48 -6.48 0.20
C GLU A 174 -1.81 -5.23 0.76
N LEU A 175 -1.71 -4.16 -0.04
CA LEU A 175 -1.11 -2.92 0.42
C LEU A 175 -1.93 -2.27 1.54
N GLY A 176 -3.26 -2.23 1.39
CA GLY A 176 -4.17 -1.72 2.41
C GLY A 176 -4.05 -2.48 3.73
N THR A 177 -3.96 -3.81 3.67
CA THR A 177 -3.73 -4.67 4.85
C THR A 177 -2.42 -4.30 5.55
N LYS A 178 -1.32 -4.17 4.82
CA LYS A 178 -0.02 -3.76 5.39
C LYS A 178 -0.04 -2.37 6.03
N ILE A 179 -0.87 -1.46 5.54
CA ILE A 179 -1.07 -0.14 6.15
C ILE A 179 -1.91 -0.25 7.43
N CYS A 180 -2.92 -1.13 7.45
CA CYS A 180 -3.82 -1.30 8.61
C CYS A 180 -3.16 -2.06 9.77
N GLU A 181 -2.32 -3.06 9.52
CA GLU A 181 -1.70 -3.91 10.55
C GLU A 181 -1.06 -3.13 11.73
N PRO A 182 -0.19 -2.14 11.51
CA PRO A 182 0.39 -1.37 12.62
C PRO A 182 -0.66 -0.51 13.35
N ILE A 183 -1.69 -0.02 12.66
CA ILE A 183 -2.78 0.76 13.24
C ILE A 183 -3.55 -0.10 14.24
N VAL A 184 -3.96 -1.30 13.81
CA VAL A 184 -4.71 -2.25 14.66
C VAL A 184 -3.87 -2.73 15.82
N THR A 185 -2.58 -3.02 15.60
CA THR A 185 -1.66 -3.41 16.66
C THR A 185 -1.55 -2.33 17.74
N GLN A 186 -1.37 -1.08 17.36
CA GLN A 186 -1.32 0.06 18.29
C GLN A 186 -2.65 0.24 19.04
N PHE A 187 -3.77 0.11 18.34
CA PHE A 187 -5.09 0.17 18.94
C PHE A 187 -5.30 -0.92 20.00
N ALA A 188 -4.98 -2.17 19.67
CA ALA A 188 -5.10 -3.31 20.59
C ALA A 188 -4.21 -3.14 21.83
N GLN A 189 -2.98 -2.65 21.67
CA GLN A 189 -2.08 -2.35 22.78
C GLN A 189 -2.64 -1.24 23.69
N ALA A 190 -3.12 -0.14 23.13
CA ALA A 190 -3.72 0.94 23.89
C ALA A 190 -4.95 0.50 24.68
N LYS A 191 -5.80 -0.32 24.06
CA LYS A 191 -6.99 -0.92 24.70
C LYS A 191 -6.61 -1.83 25.87
N ALA A 192 -5.59 -2.67 25.73
CA ALA A 192 -5.09 -3.55 26.79
C ALA A 192 -4.48 -2.75 27.97
N GLU A 193 -3.71 -1.71 27.69
CA GLU A 193 -3.14 -0.83 28.73
C GLU A 193 -4.24 -0.09 29.52
N ALA A 194 -5.26 0.41 28.83
CA ALA A 194 -6.39 1.07 29.47
C ALA A 194 -7.14 0.13 30.42
N ALA A 195 -7.39 -1.12 29.97
CA ALA A 195 -8.01 -2.16 30.80
C ALA A 195 -7.15 -2.51 32.03
N GLY A 196 -5.83 -2.64 31.88
CA GLY A 196 -4.91 -2.90 32.97
C GLY A 196 -4.83 -1.77 34.00
N ARG A 197 -4.98 -0.51 33.57
CA ARG A 197 -5.05 0.66 34.49
C ARG A 197 -6.36 0.72 35.26
N ALA A 198 -7.48 0.36 34.63
CA ALA A 198 -8.79 0.34 35.27
C ALA A 198 -8.91 -0.73 36.37
N GLY A 199 -8.15 -1.84 36.28
CA GLY A 199 -8.10 -2.92 37.25
C GLY A 199 -7.21 -2.67 38.47
N ARG A 200 -6.43 -1.57 38.53
CA ARG A 200 -5.61 -1.27 39.70
C ARG A 200 -6.46 -0.61 40.81
N PRO A 201 -6.58 -1.26 42.01
CA PRO A 201 -7.33 -0.66 43.11
C PRO A 201 -6.71 0.68 43.49
N LYS A 202 -7.56 1.73 43.51
CA LYS A 202 -7.14 3.04 44.07
C LYS A 202 -6.67 2.81 45.50
N LYS A 203 -5.38 2.99 45.79
CA LYS A 203 -4.88 3.00 47.17
C LYS A 203 -5.68 4.04 47.95
N LYS A 204 -6.57 3.57 48.86
CA LYS A 204 -7.21 4.46 49.83
C LYS A 204 -6.11 4.94 50.75
N PHE A 205 -5.81 6.23 50.71
CA PHE A 205 -5.04 6.87 51.74
C PHE A 205 -5.85 6.76 53.04
N ALA A 206 -5.44 5.87 53.93
CA ALA A 206 -5.93 5.86 55.30
C ALA A 206 -5.36 7.08 55.99
N GLY A 207 -6.17 8.15 56.17
CA GLY A 207 -5.77 9.32 56.87
C GLY A 207 -5.40 8.97 58.30
N LEU A 208 -4.15 9.31 58.72
CA LEU A 208 -3.75 9.37 60.11
C LEU A 208 -4.63 10.42 60.81
N ARG A 209 -5.52 9.96 61.68
CA ARG A 209 -6.09 10.85 62.72
C ARG A 209 -5.05 10.98 63.82
N ARG A 210 -4.64 12.20 64.09
CA ARG A 210 -4.07 12.61 65.36
C ARG A 210 -5.22 13.06 66.28
#